data_58966c29843e1fa1a1af1bc0c4b0c81b
#
_entry.id   58966c29843e1fa1a1af1bc0c4b0c81b
#
_cell.length_a   1.000
_cell.length_b   1.000
_cell.length_c   1.000
_cell.angle_alpha   90.00
_cell.angle_beta   90.00
_cell.angle_gamma   90.00
#
_symmetry.space_group_name_H-M   'P 1'
#
loop_
_entity.id
_entity.type
_entity.pdbx_description
1 polymer ?
#
loop_
_entity_poly.entity_id
_entity_poly.type
_entity_poly.pdbx_seq_one_letter_code
_entity_poly.pdbx_strand_id
1 'polypeptide(L)'
;MGIVITTIGVIVAGALAYSLLSMIAAWRYLATPSRSEPVSREPISVLKPLSGLDEGLEENLRGFFEQDYFGSSAAPLFELIFAVRDESDPCVPLVRSLCAEYPDVPSRLILTGEPPYPHAKVYSLARMMTVAKHEIVVMSDSDIRVTRDMLRTIAAEFQHPVTLLQPILFRRRQIPICSAERMRPSWNWG
;
A
#
# COMPACT_ATOMS: atom_id res chain seq x y z
N MET A 1 -51.60 0.55 -5.95
CA MET A 1 -50.95 -0.73 -5.65
C MET A 1 -50.12 -1.26 -6.84
N GLY A 2 -50.61 -1.21 -8.08
CA GLY A 2 -49.88 -1.68 -9.27
C GLY A 2 -48.54 -0.96 -9.52
N ILE A 3 -48.50 0.37 -9.45
CA ILE A 3 -47.27 1.16 -9.68
C ILE A 3 -46.14 0.79 -8.70
N VAL A 4 -46.46 0.61 -7.41
CA VAL A 4 -45.49 0.24 -6.39
C VAL A 4 -44.89 -1.15 -6.68
N ILE A 5 -45.72 -2.13 -7.05
CA ILE A 5 -45.26 -3.48 -7.40
C ILE A 5 -44.36 -3.44 -8.63
N THR A 6 -44.73 -2.68 -9.66
CA THR A 6 -43.91 -2.54 -10.87
C THR A 6 -42.56 -1.86 -10.57
N THR A 7 -42.55 -0.80 -9.75
CA THR A 7 -41.32 -0.13 -9.37
C THR A 7 -40.35 -1.05 -8.58
N ILE A 8 -40.91 -1.80 -7.61
CA ILE A 8 -40.13 -2.78 -6.85
C ILE A 8 -39.56 -3.85 -7.79
N GLY A 9 -40.41 -4.36 -8.73
CA GLY A 9 -39.98 -5.36 -9.71
C GLY A 9 -38.82 -4.89 -10.58
N VAL A 10 -38.85 -3.65 -11.05
CA VAL A 10 -37.75 -3.05 -11.83
C VAL A 10 -36.48 -2.91 -11.00
N ILE A 11 -36.58 -2.45 -9.74
CA ILE A 11 -35.42 -2.32 -8.84
C ILE A 11 -34.80 -3.69 -8.59
N VAL A 12 -35.59 -4.70 -8.29
CA VAL A 12 -35.09 -6.06 -8.05
C VAL A 12 -34.44 -6.65 -9.30
N ALA A 13 -35.05 -6.49 -10.47
CA ALA A 13 -34.44 -6.93 -11.72
C ALA A 13 -33.10 -6.23 -12.01
N GLY A 14 -33.02 -4.93 -11.77
CA GLY A 14 -31.78 -4.16 -11.90
C GLY A 14 -30.69 -4.63 -10.94
N ALA A 15 -31.05 -4.91 -9.67
CA ALA A 15 -30.12 -5.42 -8.67
C ALA A 15 -29.60 -6.83 -9.04
N LEU A 16 -30.47 -7.70 -9.55
CA LEU A 16 -30.07 -9.04 -10.00
C LEU A 16 -29.14 -8.98 -11.22
N ALA A 17 -29.45 -8.11 -12.20
CA ALA A 17 -28.59 -7.90 -13.36
C ALA A 17 -27.20 -7.36 -12.95
N TYR A 18 -27.16 -6.38 -12.06
CA TYR A 18 -25.90 -5.86 -11.51
C TYR A 18 -25.07 -6.92 -10.78
N SER A 19 -25.73 -7.73 -9.92
CA SER A 19 -25.08 -8.82 -9.19
C SER A 19 -24.49 -9.86 -10.14
N LEU A 20 -25.22 -10.22 -11.19
CA LEU A 20 -24.76 -11.17 -12.19
C LEU A 20 -23.56 -10.65 -12.97
N LEU A 21 -23.61 -9.39 -13.40
CA LEU A 21 -22.49 -8.73 -14.10
C LEU A 21 -21.25 -8.63 -13.22
N SER A 22 -21.43 -8.30 -11.93
CA SER A 22 -20.32 -8.23 -10.97
C SER A 22 -19.70 -9.61 -10.75
N MET A 23 -20.49 -10.66 -10.67
CA MET A 23 -20.00 -12.02 -10.53
C MET A 23 -19.24 -12.50 -11.77
N ILE A 24 -19.74 -12.18 -12.97
CA ILE A 24 -19.05 -12.48 -14.24
C ILE A 24 -17.74 -11.71 -14.32
N ALA A 25 -17.73 -10.42 -13.96
CA ALA A 25 -16.52 -9.61 -13.96
C ALA A 25 -15.47 -10.16 -12.97
N ALA A 26 -15.87 -10.50 -11.75
CA ALA A 26 -15.01 -11.11 -10.75
C ALA A 26 -14.45 -12.45 -11.22
N TRP A 27 -15.28 -13.29 -11.79
CA TRP A 27 -14.85 -14.59 -12.34
C TRP A 27 -13.84 -14.42 -13.48
N ARG A 28 -14.10 -13.51 -14.41
CA ARG A 28 -13.15 -13.19 -15.50
C ARG A 28 -11.83 -12.65 -14.97
N TYR A 29 -11.86 -11.79 -13.96
CA TYR A 29 -10.68 -11.26 -13.32
C TYR A 29 -9.84 -12.37 -12.67
N LEU A 30 -10.47 -13.25 -11.90
CA LEU A 30 -9.81 -14.38 -11.23
C LEU A 30 -9.31 -15.46 -12.22
N ALA A 31 -10.01 -15.62 -13.36
CA ALA A 31 -9.60 -16.57 -14.40
C ALA A 31 -8.48 -16.02 -15.29
N THR A 32 -8.17 -14.72 -15.22
CA THR A 32 -7.04 -14.15 -15.96
C THR A 32 -5.74 -14.59 -15.29
N PRO A 33 -4.86 -15.36 -15.97
CA PRO A 33 -3.61 -15.80 -15.37
C PRO A 33 -2.80 -14.57 -14.96
N SER A 34 -2.30 -14.57 -13.71
CA SER A 34 -1.34 -13.57 -13.27
C SER A 34 -0.15 -13.61 -14.21
N ARG A 35 0.17 -12.49 -14.85
CA ARG A 35 1.29 -12.42 -15.79
C ARG A 35 2.59 -12.63 -15.05
N SER A 36 3.32 -13.66 -15.41
CA SER A 36 4.33 -14.27 -14.57
C SER A 36 5.68 -13.54 -14.55
N GLU A 37 5.98 -12.62 -15.46
CA GLU A 37 7.29 -11.93 -15.43
C GLU A 37 7.16 -10.48 -15.88
N PRO A 38 7.68 -9.52 -15.10
CA PRO A 38 7.79 -8.15 -15.55
C PRO A 38 8.85 -8.02 -16.65
N VAL A 39 8.53 -7.32 -17.73
CA VAL A 39 9.46 -7.02 -18.83
C VAL A 39 10.62 -6.14 -18.36
N SER A 40 10.38 -5.31 -17.33
CA SER A 40 11.36 -4.46 -16.67
C SER A 40 11.11 -4.49 -15.17
N ARG A 41 12.16 -4.60 -14.37
CA ARG A 41 12.08 -4.57 -12.91
C ARG A 41 12.41 -3.17 -12.43
N GLU A 42 11.38 -2.36 -12.20
CA GLU A 42 11.56 -1.03 -11.61
C GLU A 42 11.67 -1.14 -10.08
N PRO A 43 12.57 -0.38 -9.43
CA PRO A 43 12.72 -0.46 -7.99
C PRO A 43 11.51 0.14 -7.25
N ILE A 44 11.19 -0.44 -6.08
CA ILE A 44 9.97 -0.17 -5.32
C ILE A 44 10.31 0.30 -3.91
N SER A 45 9.63 1.36 -3.44
CA SER A 45 9.63 1.75 -2.02
C SER A 45 8.36 1.24 -1.34
N VAL A 46 8.51 0.39 -0.33
CA VAL A 46 7.39 -0.12 0.48
C VAL A 46 7.27 0.71 1.74
N LEU A 47 6.10 1.30 1.95
CA LEU A 47 5.78 2.14 3.11
C LEU A 47 4.88 1.39 4.08
N LYS A 48 5.34 1.22 5.32
CA LYS A 48 4.60 0.55 6.40
C LYS A 48 4.49 1.47 7.62
N PRO A 49 3.41 2.26 7.72
CA PRO A 49 3.10 2.96 8.97
C PRO A 49 2.71 1.95 10.03
N LEU A 50 3.33 2.05 11.21
CA LEU A 50 3.13 1.13 12.32
C LEU A 50 2.68 1.89 13.57
N SER A 51 1.94 1.20 14.43
CA SER A 51 1.55 1.72 15.74
C SER A 51 1.20 0.56 16.66
N GLY A 52 1.94 0.41 17.74
CA GLY A 52 1.75 -0.67 18.69
C GLY A 52 2.25 -2.03 18.19
N LEU A 53 2.00 -3.05 18.98
CA LEU A 53 2.42 -4.42 18.71
C LEU A 53 1.18 -5.30 18.53
N ASP A 54 0.74 -5.44 17.28
CA ASP A 54 -0.39 -6.30 16.92
C ASP A 54 0.00 -7.77 16.92
N GLU A 55 -0.98 -8.65 17.13
CA GLU A 55 -0.77 -10.10 17.03
C GLU A 55 -0.33 -10.48 15.61
N GLY A 56 0.76 -11.25 15.50
CA GLY A 56 1.32 -11.67 14.22
C GLY A 56 2.10 -10.59 13.46
N LEU A 57 2.36 -9.43 14.08
CA LEU A 57 3.11 -8.34 13.43
C LEU A 57 4.48 -8.80 12.93
N GLU A 58 5.21 -9.59 13.72
CA GLU A 58 6.54 -10.09 13.32
C GLU A 58 6.47 -10.89 12.02
N GLU A 59 5.55 -11.86 11.93
CA GLU A 59 5.38 -12.70 10.74
C GLU A 59 4.97 -11.86 9.52
N ASN A 60 4.09 -10.88 9.73
CA ASN A 60 3.65 -9.99 8.68
C ASN A 60 4.81 -9.13 8.15
N LEU A 61 5.64 -8.56 9.04
CA LEU A 61 6.80 -7.76 8.66
C LEU A 61 7.87 -8.62 7.99
N ARG A 62 8.16 -9.81 8.51
CA ARG A 62 9.14 -10.76 7.96
C ARG A 62 8.84 -11.08 6.50
N GLY A 63 7.57 -11.29 6.13
CA GLY A 63 7.15 -11.52 4.75
C GLY A 63 7.56 -10.40 3.78
N PHE A 64 7.71 -9.16 4.24
CA PHE A 64 8.19 -8.05 3.41
C PHE A 64 9.71 -8.06 3.23
N PHE A 65 10.48 -8.55 4.20
CA PHE A 65 11.92 -8.73 4.04
C PHE A 65 12.26 -9.92 3.11
N GLU A 66 11.40 -10.92 3.06
CA GLU A 66 11.59 -12.15 2.28
C GLU A 66 11.05 -12.09 0.85
N GLN A 67 10.89 -10.90 0.29
CA GLN A 67 10.38 -10.75 -1.08
C GLN A 67 11.39 -11.21 -2.13
N ASP A 68 10.92 -12.00 -3.09
CA ASP A 68 11.70 -12.43 -4.28
C ASP A 68 11.65 -11.36 -5.37
N TYR A 69 12.33 -10.22 -5.13
CA TYR A 69 12.39 -9.10 -6.06
C TYR A 69 13.79 -8.52 -6.12
N PHE A 70 14.61 -9.08 -7.02
CA PHE A 70 16.03 -8.76 -7.16
C PHE A 70 16.37 -8.24 -8.55
N GLY A 71 17.41 -7.43 -8.63
CA GLY A 71 18.00 -6.95 -9.88
C GLY A 71 18.96 -7.96 -10.52
N SER A 72 19.57 -7.56 -11.64
CA SER A 72 20.55 -8.38 -12.35
C SER A 72 21.81 -8.67 -11.54
N SER A 73 22.10 -7.85 -10.52
CA SER A 73 23.22 -8.02 -9.58
C SER A 73 22.88 -8.84 -8.33
N ALA A 74 21.73 -9.50 -8.30
CA ALA A 74 21.17 -10.18 -7.13
C ALA A 74 20.94 -9.25 -5.91
N ALA A 75 21.01 -7.93 -6.10
CA ALA A 75 20.65 -6.96 -5.07
C ALA A 75 19.12 -6.76 -5.03
N PRO A 76 18.52 -6.57 -3.84
CA PRO A 76 17.11 -6.24 -3.71
C PRO A 76 16.75 -4.98 -4.51
N LEU A 77 15.69 -5.06 -5.32
CA LEU A 77 15.14 -3.92 -6.06
C LEU A 77 14.01 -3.23 -5.28
N PHE A 78 14.08 -3.26 -3.97
CA PHE A 78 13.11 -2.60 -3.12
C PHE A 78 13.76 -2.07 -1.86
N GLU A 79 13.09 -1.13 -1.23
CA GLU A 79 13.41 -0.67 0.12
C GLU A 79 12.18 -0.74 1.01
N LEU A 80 12.40 -0.97 2.30
CA LEU A 80 11.35 -0.97 3.32
C LEU A 80 11.49 0.30 4.18
N ILE A 81 10.42 1.04 4.29
CA ILE A 81 10.35 2.24 5.12
C ILE A 81 9.28 2.00 6.17
N PHE A 82 9.68 1.94 7.42
CA PHE A 82 8.80 1.84 8.58
C PHE A 82 8.64 3.21 9.21
N ALA A 83 7.46 3.53 9.68
CA ALA A 83 7.20 4.78 10.39
C ALA A 83 6.44 4.51 11.66
N VAL A 84 6.94 5.05 12.77
CA VAL A 84 6.25 5.08 14.06
C VAL A 84 6.18 6.52 14.55
N ARG A 85 5.30 6.79 15.52
CA ARG A 85 5.17 8.14 16.07
C ARG A 85 6.41 8.54 16.86
N ASP A 86 6.83 7.70 17.78
CA ASP A 86 7.96 7.96 18.68
C ASP A 86 8.73 6.68 19.01
N GLU A 87 9.86 6.87 19.68
CA GLU A 87 10.79 5.80 20.04
C GLU A 87 10.23 4.82 21.07
N SER A 88 9.23 5.23 21.86
CA SER A 88 8.62 4.40 22.90
C SER A 88 7.56 3.43 22.38
N ASP A 89 7.26 3.48 21.08
CA ASP A 89 6.29 2.56 20.47
C ASP A 89 6.76 1.10 20.64
N PRO A 90 5.89 0.21 21.16
CA PRO A 90 6.24 -1.19 21.44
C PRO A 90 6.77 -1.98 20.23
N CYS A 91 6.45 -1.58 18.99
CA CYS A 91 6.95 -2.27 17.79
C CYS A 91 8.39 -1.89 17.41
N VAL A 92 8.97 -0.80 17.96
CA VAL A 92 10.32 -0.32 17.61
C VAL A 92 11.41 -1.38 17.80
N PRO A 93 11.50 -2.10 18.95
CA PRO A 93 12.50 -3.15 19.13
C PRO A 93 12.38 -4.27 18.08
N LEU A 94 11.16 -4.67 17.75
CA LEU A 94 10.89 -5.69 16.74
C LEU A 94 11.38 -5.24 15.35
N VAL A 95 11.02 -4.04 14.92
CA VAL A 95 11.45 -3.49 13.62
C VAL A 95 12.96 -3.43 13.53
N ARG A 96 13.64 -2.96 14.58
CA ARG A 96 15.11 -2.90 14.62
C ARG A 96 15.75 -4.28 14.56
N SER A 97 15.18 -5.26 15.26
CA SER A 97 15.65 -6.65 15.20
C SER A 97 15.55 -7.21 13.79
N LEU A 98 14.42 -7.02 13.12
CA LEU A 98 14.25 -7.46 11.74
C LEU A 98 15.18 -6.74 10.76
N CYS A 99 15.37 -5.44 10.89
CA CYS A 99 16.35 -4.70 10.08
C CYS A 99 17.78 -5.23 10.27
N ALA A 100 18.15 -5.65 11.47
CA ALA A 100 19.46 -6.24 11.76
C ALA A 100 19.59 -7.69 11.25
N GLU A 101 18.50 -8.46 11.25
CA GLU A 101 18.45 -9.83 10.74
C GLU A 101 18.59 -9.88 9.21
N TYR A 102 18.08 -8.85 8.50
CA TYR A 102 18.10 -8.78 7.03
C TYR A 102 18.95 -7.61 6.53
N PRO A 103 20.28 -7.59 6.75
CA PRO A 103 21.16 -6.45 6.44
C PRO A 103 21.25 -6.16 4.93
N ASP A 104 20.98 -7.13 4.09
CA ASP A 104 21.03 -6.98 2.63
C ASP A 104 19.80 -6.26 2.07
N VAL A 105 18.70 -6.17 2.83
CA VAL A 105 17.48 -5.47 2.44
C VAL A 105 17.55 -4.02 2.91
N PRO A 106 17.61 -3.04 1.98
CA PRO A 106 17.58 -1.64 2.36
C PRO A 106 16.34 -1.31 3.18
N SER A 107 16.51 -1.09 4.47
CA SER A 107 15.41 -0.83 5.38
C SER A 107 15.72 0.35 6.30
N ARG A 108 14.70 1.07 6.73
CA ARG A 108 14.83 2.17 7.68
C ARG A 108 13.57 2.37 8.51
N LEU A 109 13.77 2.76 9.76
CA LEU A 109 12.71 3.21 10.65
C LEU A 109 12.80 4.73 10.78
N ILE A 110 11.68 5.43 10.58
CA ILE A 110 11.58 6.87 10.79
C ILE A 110 10.63 7.18 11.95
N LEU A 111 11.00 8.18 12.73
CA LEU A 111 10.14 8.74 13.77
C LEU A 111 9.40 9.93 13.18
N THR A 112 8.08 9.88 13.17
CA THR A 112 7.27 10.93 12.54
C THR A 112 6.96 12.08 13.47
N GLY A 113 6.97 11.83 14.77
CA GLY A 113 6.54 12.79 15.78
C GLY A 113 5.03 12.92 15.85
N GLU A 114 4.57 13.89 16.64
CA GLU A 114 3.16 14.19 16.81
C GLU A 114 2.59 14.81 15.51
N PRO A 115 1.48 14.26 14.97
CA PRO A 115 0.86 14.83 13.79
C PRO A 115 0.21 16.19 14.09
N PRO A 116 0.34 17.19 13.20
CA PRO A 116 -0.26 18.51 13.40
C PRO A 116 -1.77 18.54 13.11
N TYR A 117 -2.36 17.40 12.74
CA TYR A 117 -3.78 17.23 12.43
C TYR A 117 -4.26 15.80 12.80
N PRO A 118 -5.58 15.55 12.89
CA PRO A 118 -6.12 14.29 13.45
C PRO A 118 -5.76 13.01 12.67
N HIS A 119 -5.37 13.11 11.39
CA HIS A 119 -5.10 11.95 10.55
C HIS A 119 -3.64 11.50 10.62
N ALA A 120 -3.24 10.86 11.72
CA ALA A 120 -1.87 10.43 11.99
C ALA A 120 -1.29 9.54 10.87
N LYS A 121 -2.08 8.60 10.32
CA LYS A 121 -1.63 7.72 9.23
C LYS A 121 -1.25 8.50 7.97
N VAL A 122 -2.06 9.50 7.59
CA VAL A 122 -1.78 10.35 6.43
C VAL A 122 -0.50 11.14 6.65
N TYR A 123 -0.30 11.67 7.86
CA TYR A 123 0.93 12.37 8.22
C TYR A 123 2.16 11.46 8.14
N SER A 124 2.07 10.26 8.70
CA SER A 124 3.15 9.26 8.62
C SER A 124 3.50 8.93 7.17
N LEU A 125 2.50 8.66 6.33
CA LEU A 125 2.71 8.40 4.90
C LEU A 125 3.35 9.57 4.18
N ALA A 126 2.92 10.81 4.45
CA ALA A 126 3.54 12.00 3.87
C ALA A 126 5.02 12.12 4.26
N ARG A 127 5.37 11.84 5.52
CA ARG A 127 6.76 11.80 6.00
C ARG A 127 7.57 10.69 5.31
N MET A 128 7.01 9.49 5.18
CA MET A 128 7.66 8.37 4.49
C MET A 128 7.92 8.68 3.02
N MET A 129 6.98 9.33 2.34
CA MET A 129 7.12 9.76 0.95
C MET A 129 8.29 10.73 0.73
N THR A 130 8.66 11.54 1.73
CA THR A 130 9.81 12.46 1.61
C THR A 130 11.15 11.74 1.56
N VAL A 131 11.22 10.53 2.15
CA VAL A 131 12.46 9.73 2.23
C VAL A 131 12.48 8.55 1.26
N ALA A 132 11.35 8.23 0.64
CA ALA A 132 11.27 7.18 -0.37
C ALA A 132 12.14 7.52 -1.58
N LYS A 133 12.95 6.54 -2.04
CA LYS A 133 13.91 6.75 -3.13
C LYS A 133 13.32 6.44 -4.51
N HIS A 134 12.35 5.51 -4.57
CA HIS A 134 11.88 4.97 -5.82
C HIS A 134 10.58 5.62 -6.29
N GLU A 135 10.32 5.56 -7.60
CA GLU A 135 9.11 6.14 -8.21
C GLU A 135 7.86 5.32 -7.90
N ILE A 136 8.02 3.98 -7.87
CA ILE A 136 6.92 3.09 -7.50
C ILE A 136 6.89 3.01 -5.98
N VAL A 137 5.73 3.33 -5.43
CA VAL A 137 5.51 3.31 -4.00
C VAL A 137 4.34 2.38 -3.69
N VAL A 138 4.57 1.44 -2.79
CA VAL A 138 3.57 0.51 -2.28
C VAL A 138 3.29 0.85 -0.82
N MET A 139 2.05 1.13 -0.48
CA MET A 139 1.61 1.31 0.90
C MET A 139 0.95 0.04 1.40
N SER A 140 1.32 -0.39 2.61
CA SER A 140 0.74 -1.58 3.23
C SER A 140 0.55 -1.38 4.72
N ASP A 141 -0.58 -1.84 5.24
CA ASP A 141 -0.90 -1.81 6.66
C ASP A 141 -0.12 -2.86 7.44
N SER A 142 -0.07 -2.73 8.78
CA SER A 142 0.67 -3.63 9.68
C SER A 142 0.17 -5.07 9.65
N ASP A 143 -1.13 -5.26 9.45
CA ASP A 143 -1.85 -6.53 9.52
C ASP A 143 -1.83 -7.34 8.20
N ILE A 144 -1.22 -6.81 7.15
CA ILE A 144 -1.18 -7.48 5.84
C ILE A 144 -0.07 -8.52 5.80
N ARG A 145 -0.47 -9.76 5.54
CA ARG A 145 0.43 -10.89 5.23
C ARG A 145 0.62 -10.99 3.72
N VAL A 146 1.86 -11.15 3.29
CA VAL A 146 2.23 -11.15 1.87
C VAL A 146 2.95 -12.43 1.47
N THR A 147 2.81 -12.81 0.20
CA THR A 147 3.59 -13.88 -0.42
C THR A 147 4.93 -13.35 -0.91
N ARG A 148 5.91 -14.22 -1.10
CA ARG A 148 7.27 -13.85 -1.55
C ARG A 148 7.32 -13.21 -2.94
N ASP A 149 6.30 -13.42 -3.77
CA ASP A 149 6.20 -12.92 -5.13
C ASP A 149 5.34 -11.64 -5.26
N MET A 150 4.86 -11.07 -4.14
CA MET A 150 3.98 -9.92 -4.14
C MET A 150 4.58 -8.74 -4.92
N LEU A 151 5.82 -8.33 -4.65
CA LEU A 151 6.45 -7.20 -5.32
C LEU A 151 6.65 -7.45 -6.81
N ARG A 152 6.95 -8.68 -7.22
CA ARG A 152 7.05 -9.08 -8.62
C ARG A 152 5.69 -8.98 -9.32
N THR A 153 4.64 -9.45 -8.67
CA THR A 153 3.26 -9.34 -9.19
C THR A 153 2.84 -7.88 -9.35
N ILE A 154 3.11 -7.05 -8.34
CA ILE A 154 2.84 -5.61 -8.40
C ILE A 154 3.61 -4.96 -9.55
N ALA A 155 4.91 -5.23 -9.68
CA ALA A 155 5.72 -4.67 -10.75
C ALA A 155 5.21 -5.04 -12.14
N ALA A 156 4.71 -6.27 -12.33
CA ALA A 156 4.13 -6.72 -13.59
C ALA A 156 2.88 -5.91 -13.98
N GLU A 157 2.04 -5.55 -13.00
CA GLU A 157 0.84 -4.75 -13.24
C GLU A 157 1.16 -3.29 -13.65
N PHE A 158 2.27 -2.71 -13.15
CA PHE A 158 2.67 -1.34 -13.52
C PHE A 158 3.13 -1.17 -14.96
N GLN A 159 3.49 -2.23 -15.64
CA GLN A 159 3.97 -2.19 -17.02
C GLN A 159 2.85 -2.11 -18.06
N HIS A 160 1.61 -2.28 -17.60
CA HIS A 160 0.45 -2.12 -18.47
C HIS A 160 -0.21 -0.76 -18.21
N PRO A 161 -0.63 -0.04 -19.27
CA PRO A 161 -1.43 1.16 -19.11
C PRO A 161 -2.84 0.77 -18.69
N VAL A 162 -3.02 0.24 -17.51
CA VAL A 162 -4.33 -0.12 -16.95
C VAL A 162 -4.72 0.82 -15.85
N THR A 163 -5.53 1.45 -16.12
CA THR A 163 -6.42 2.52 -15.86
C THR A 163 -7.31 2.40 -14.62
N LEU A 164 -7.59 1.34 -13.94
CA LEU A 164 -8.80 1.33 -13.08
C LEU A 164 -8.76 0.58 -11.74
N LEU A 165 -7.63 0.09 -11.26
CA LEU A 165 -7.65 -0.73 -10.04
C LEU A 165 -6.61 -0.35 -8.98
N GLN A 166 -6.50 0.95 -8.61
CA GLN A 166 -5.43 1.29 -7.68
C GLN A 166 -5.78 2.27 -6.56
N PRO A 167 -6.36 1.83 -5.47
CA PRO A 167 -6.33 2.63 -4.25
C PRO A 167 -5.00 2.56 -3.47
N ILE A 168 -4.08 1.62 -3.79
CA ILE A 168 -2.93 1.31 -2.93
C ILE A 168 -1.57 1.62 -3.59
N LEU A 169 -1.52 1.81 -4.92
CA LEU A 169 -0.29 1.94 -5.69
C LEU A 169 -0.17 3.32 -6.32
N PHE A 170 0.91 4.03 -6.03
CA PHE A 170 1.15 5.36 -6.58
C PHE A 170 2.48 5.42 -7.32
N ARG A 171 2.47 6.04 -8.51
CA ARG A 171 3.70 6.49 -9.16
C ARG A 171 3.98 7.92 -8.69
N ARG A 172 5.12 8.16 -8.05
CA ARG A 172 5.49 9.43 -7.40
C ARG A 172 5.35 10.66 -8.33
N ARG A 173 5.59 10.48 -9.64
CA ARG A 173 5.43 11.56 -10.63
C ARG A 173 3.98 12.03 -10.84
N GLN A 174 2.98 11.27 -10.42
CA GLN A 174 1.57 11.60 -10.59
C GLN A 174 0.96 12.27 -9.38
N ILE A 175 1.68 12.32 -8.26
CA ILE A 175 1.22 13.02 -7.06
C ILE A 175 1.87 14.41 -7.09
N PRO A 176 1.12 15.51 -7.27
CA PRO A 176 1.62 16.82 -6.94
C PRO A 176 1.94 16.80 -5.45
N ILE A 177 3.22 16.84 -5.10
CA ILE A 177 3.64 17.02 -3.72
C ILE A 177 3.13 18.39 -3.32
N CYS A 178 1.97 18.40 -2.68
CA CYS A 178 1.53 19.57 -1.94
C CYS A 178 2.55 19.70 -0.81
N SER A 179 3.52 20.60 -1.00
CA SER A 179 4.53 20.89 0.02
C SER A 179 3.78 21.16 1.33
N ALA A 180 4.20 20.49 2.41
CA ALA A 180 3.58 20.60 3.74
C ALA A 180 3.45 22.06 4.23
N GLU A 181 4.15 22.99 3.60
CA GLU A 181 4.04 24.43 3.83
C GLU A 181 2.74 25.06 3.35
N ARG A 182 2.02 24.45 2.40
CA ARG A 182 0.72 24.98 1.92
C ARG A 182 -0.49 24.46 2.69
N MET A 183 -0.31 23.57 3.65
CA MET A 183 -1.38 23.09 4.53
C MET A 183 -1.44 23.83 5.87
N ARG A 184 -1.07 25.10 5.92
CA ARG A 184 -1.48 25.94 7.04
C ARG A 184 -2.96 26.24 6.85
N PRO A 185 -3.87 25.67 7.67
CA PRO A 185 -5.26 26.06 7.60
C PRO A 185 -5.36 27.52 8.03
N SER A 186 -5.92 28.35 7.17
CA SER A 186 -6.32 29.72 7.49
C SER A 186 -7.62 29.77 8.35
N TRP A 187 -7.85 28.75 9.16
CA TRP A 187 -8.99 28.71 10.07
C TRP A 187 -8.61 29.32 11.40
N ASN A 188 -8.84 30.62 11.50
CA ASN A 188 -8.83 31.34 12.78
C ASN A 188 -10.23 31.13 13.40
N TRP A 189 -10.31 30.24 14.39
CA TRP A 189 -11.47 30.17 15.25
C TRP A 189 -11.28 31.24 16.32
N GLY A 190 -11.97 32.40 16.13
CA GLY A 190 -12.16 33.41 17.15
C GLY A 190 -13.06 32.90 18.28
#